data_31e731b1b9c9d63cd196c881e6410c41
#
_entry.id   31e731b1b9c9d63cd196c881e6410c41
#
_cell.length_a   1.000
_cell.length_b   1.000
_cell.length_c   1.000
_cell.angle_alpha   90.00
_cell.angle_beta   90.00
_cell.angle_gamma   90.00
#
_symmetry.space_group_name_H-M   'P 1'
#
loop_
_entity.id
_entity.type
_entity.pdbx_description
1 polymer ?
#
loop_
_entity_poly.entity_id
_entity_poly.type
_entity_poly.pdbx_seq_one_letter_code
_entity_poly.pdbx_strand_id
1 'polypeptide(L)'
;MARARRRRPKTKTARTKNRKSHKTHKTRSPRTQRPKAQRRKTRSRETKSRTAQTRKPRTSLKRPVRITLPRPARAETLLLTLAKDLAGAPLDGAVRQLAEAFTHSAELPREVFVAWIKSRREKTASLALSWAREQVRLSLEETLARSSKRPRPELAPDTLAWLLLAACEAMAHEPPSAVADRVRAVLELSGHAVPGG
;
A
#
# COMPACT_ATOMS: atom_id res chain seq x y z
N MET A 1 -40.54 56.21 -1.04
CA MET A 1 -40.53 54.73 -1.21
C MET A 1 -40.04 54.40 -2.63
N ALA A 2 -38.78 53.99 -2.78
CA ALA A 2 -38.18 53.72 -4.09
C ALA A 2 -37.72 52.25 -4.13
N ARG A 3 -38.34 51.42 -4.96
CA ARG A 3 -38.03 49.99 -5.17
C ARG A 3 -36.83 49.85 -6.13
N ALA A 4 -35.65 49.44 -5.59
CA ALA A 4 -34.49 49.09 -6.38
C ALA A 4 -34.68 47.68 -7.03
N ARG A 5 -34.79 47.65 -8.39
CA ARG A 5 -34.80 46.42 -9.22
C ARG A 5 -33.35 45.89 -9.35
N ARG A 6 -33.01 44.78 -8.71
CA ARG A 6 -31.74 44.03 -8.95
C ARG A 6 -31.80 43.27 -10.25
N ARG A 7 -30.97 43.65 -11.22
CA ARG A 7 -30.73 42.95 -12.47
C ARG A 7 -29.86 41.72 -12.24
N ARG A 8 -30.30 40.52 -12.66
CA ARG A 8 -29.53 39.27 -12.66
C ARG A 8 -28.57 39.27 -13.85
N PRO A 9 -27.27 38.86 -13.67
CA PRO A 9 -26.37 38.64 -14.79
C PRO A 9 -26.68 37.32 -15.52
N LYS A 10 -26.75 37.37 -16.84
CA LYS A 10 -26.89 36.20 -17.74
C LYS A 10 -25.53 35.53 -17.89
N THR A 11 -25.37 34.31 -17.40
CA THR A 11 -24.20 33.48 -17.64
C THR A 11 -24.28 32.83 -19.02
N LYS A 12 -23.34 33.18 -19.91
CA LYS A 12 -23.13 32.52 -21.19
C LYS A 12 -22.42 31.18 -20.99
N THR A 13 -23.10 30.08 -21.24
CA THR A 13 -22.53 28.76 -21.34
C THR A 13 -21.73 28.60 -22.65
N ALA A 14 -20.42 28.55 -22.52
CA ALA A 14 -19.52 28.17 -23.62
C ALA A 14 -19.54 26.67 -23.84
N ARG A 15 -20.11 26.23 -24.97
CA ARG A 15 -20.20 24.83 -25.41
C ARG A 15 -18.92 24.44 -26.14
N THR A 16 -17.94 23.85 -25.42
CA THR A 16 -16.73 23.27 -26.02
C THR A 16 -17.06 21.91 -26.64
N LYS A 17 -17.03 21.86 -27.98
CA LYS A 17 -17.07 20.61 -28.75
C LYS A 17 -15.74 19.90 -28.65
N ASN A 18 -15.67 18.80 -27.90
CA ASN A 18 -14.50 17.95 -27.83
C ASN A 18 -14.58 16.86 -28.90
N ARG A 19 -13.72 17.00 -29.91
CA ARG A 19 -13.61 16.17 -31.12
C ARG A 19 -12.81 14.91 -30.78
N LYS A 20 -13.47 13.76 -30.68
CA LYS A 20 -12.86 12.44 -30.51
C LYS A 20 -12.09 12.06 -31.77
N SER A 21 -10.78 11.89 -31.65
CA SER A 21 -9.97 11.16 -32.63
C SER A 21 -9.58 9.80 -32.00
N HIS A 22 -10.29 8.76 -32.46
CA HIS A 22 -9.90 7.36 -32.17
C HIS A 22 -8.71 7.00 -33.07
N LYS A 23 -7.51 6.90 -32.49
CA LYS A 23 -6.39 6.18 -33.10
C LYS A 23 -6.36 4.76 -32.51
N THR A 24 -6.82 3.80 -33.30
CA THR A 24 -6.69 2.38 -33.04
C THR A 24 -5.23 1.95 -33.22
N HIS A 25 -4.52 1.70 -32.12
CA HIS A 25 -3.23 1.03 -32.14
C HIS A 25 -3.43 -0.48 -32.29
N LYS A 26 -3.10 -0.97 -33.48
CA LYS A 26 -3.04 -2.38 -33.85
C LYS A 26 -1.85 -3.03 -33.13
N THR A 27 -2.10 -3.69 -32.00
CA THR A 27 -1.11 -4.46 -31.26
C THR A 27 -0.73 -5.73 -32.03
N ARG A 28 0.50 -5.74 -32.54
CA ARG A 28 1.16 -6.91 -33.13
C ARG A 28 1.54 -7.86 -32.00
N SER A 29 0.95 -9.05 -31.98
CA SER A 29 1.35 -10.15 -31.08
C SER A 29 2.77 -10.63 -31.40
N PRO A 30 3.64 -10.82 -30.42
CA PRO A 30 4.92 -11.44 -30.62
C PRO A 30 4.76 -12.97 -30.79
N ARG A 31 5.22 -13.45 -31.92
CA ARG A 31 5.31 -14.85 -32.36
C ARG A 31 6.24 -15.61 -31.41
N THR A 32 5.66 -16.49 -30.59
CA THR A 32 6.40 -17.41 -29.71
C THR A 32 7.23 -18.38 -30.53
N GLN A 33 8.55 -18.20 -30.52
CA GLN A 33 9.50 -19.21 -31.04
C GLN A 33 9.62 -20.37 -30.05
N ARG A 34 9.21 -21.55 -30.50
CA ARG A 34 9.38 -22.83 -29.82
C ARG A 34 10.85 -23.22 -29.78
N PRO A 35 11.48 -23.49 -28.62
CA PRO A 35 12.82 -24.04 -28.60
C PRO A 35 12.84 -25.50 -29.06
N LYS A 36 13.72 -25.80 -30.00
CA LYS A 36 14.02 -27.14 -30.49
C LYS A 36 14.56 -28.02 -29.37
N ALA A 37 13.89 -29.12 -29.10
CA ALA A 37 14.34 -30.15 -28.19
C ALA A 37 15.64 -30.79 -28.71
N GLN A 38 16.74 -30.54 -28.01
CA GLN A 38 18.00 -31.26 -28.20
C GLN A 38 17.88 -32.65 -27.58
N ARG A 39 17.77 -33.64 -28.46
CA ARG A 39 17.80 -35.07 -28.16
C ARG A 39 19.20 -35.49 -27.70
N ARG A 40 19.42 -35.52 -26.38
CA ARG A 40 20.66 -36.02 -25.78
C ARG A 40 20.63 -37.55 -25.79
N LYS A 41 21.51 -38.14 -26.63
CA LYS A 41 21.80 -39.60 -26.66
C LYS A 41 22.38 -40.00 -25.29
N THR A 42 21.61 -40.83 -24.58
CA THR A 42 22.12 -41.53 -23.39
C THR A 42 23.02 -42.68 -23.83
N ARG A 43 24.29 -42.52 -23.55
CA ARG A 43 25.32 -43.56 -23.73
C ARG A 43 25.23 -44.50 -22.53
N SER A 44 24.71 -45.71 -22.78
CA SER A 44 24.73 -46.81 -21.85
C SER A 44 26.18 -47.14 -21.47
N ARG A 45 26.52 -47.12 -20.21
CA ARG A 45 27.81 -47.57 -19.67
C ARG A 45 27.50 -48.62 -18.63
N GLU A 46 27.65 -49.88 -19.05
CA GLU A 46 27.73 -51.01 -18.16
C GLU A 46 28.86 -50.82 -17.14
N THR A 47 28.55 -50.86 -15.86
CA THR A 47 29.53 -50.98 -14.80
C THR A 47 29.13 -52.07 -13.83
N LYS A 48 29.94 -53.07 -13.92
CA LYS A 48 30.16 -54.24 -13.04
C LYS A 48 29.65 -54.09 -11.62
N SER A 49 28.85 -55.11 -11.24
CA SER A 49 28.47 -55.46 -9.87
C SER A 49 29.68 -55.51 -8.93
N ARG A 50 29.66 -54.71 -7.89
CA ARG A 50 30.54 -54.81 -6.75
C ARG A 50 29.68 -54.99 -5.51
N THR A 51 29.85 -56.19 -4.91
CA THR A 51 29.28 -56.67 -3.65
C THR A 51 29.01 -55.57 -2.62
N ALA A 52 27.73 -55.40 -2.31
CA ALA A 52 27.28 -54.45 -1.29
C ALA A 52 27.49 -55.05 0.11
N GLN A 53 28.44 -54.49 0.84
CA GLN A 53 28.45 -54.59 2.29
C GLN A 53 27.32 -53.72 2.84
N THR A 54 26.34 -54.35 3.43
CA THR A 54 25.22 -53.74 4.16
C THR A 54 25.72 -52.98 5.40
N ARG A 55 26.08 -51.68 5.21
CA ARG A 55 26.21 -50.74 6.30
C ARG A 55 24.82 -50.29 6.70
N LYS A 56 24.32 -50.70 7.86
CA LYS A 56 23.09 -50.19 8.48
C LYS A 56 23.13 -48.63 8.47
N PRO A 57 22.10 -47.95 7.94
CA PRO A 57 22.06 -46.49 8.01
C PRO A 57 21.91 -46.07 9.47
N ARG A 58 22.94 -45.42 10.02
CA ARG A 58 22.83 -44.65 11.25
C ARG A 58 21.85 -43.53 10.96
N THR A 59 20.61 -43.67 11.39
CA THR A 59 19.64 -42.57 11.46
C THR A 59 20.17 -41.47 12.35
N SER A 60 20.93 -40.58 11.74
CA SER A 60 21.29 -39.31 12.37
C SER A 60 19.98 -38.54 12.56
N LEU A 61 19.46 -38.54 13.78
CA LEU A 61 18.39 -37.66 14.22
C LEU A 61 18.83 -36.22 13.87
N LYS A 62 18.31 -35.73 12.74
CA LYS A 62 18.51 -34.34 12.34
C LYS A 62 18.02 -33.47 13.50
N ARG A 63 18.93 -32.79 14.18
CA ARG A 63 18.61 -31.81 15.20
C ARG A 63 17.54 -30.86 14.59
N PRO A 64 16.44 -30.57 15.33
CA PRO A 64 15.44 -29.66 14.84
C PRO A 64 16.13 -28.31 14.51
N VAL A 65 16.03 -27.92 13.25
CA VAL A 65 16.51 -26.62 12.80
C VAL A 65 15.66 -25.60 13.55
N ARG A 66 16.23 -24.91 14.51
CA ARG A 66 15.60 -23.75 15.14
C ARG A 66 15.45 -22.69 14.05
N ILE A 67 14.26 -22.57 13.52
CA ILE A 67 13.90 -21.46 12.61
C ILE A 67 13.83 -20.21 13.52
N THR A 68 14.92 -19.48 13.61
CA THR A 68 14.92 -18.13 14.18
C THR A 68 14.23 -17.23 13.16
N LEU A 69 12.99 -16.85 13.46
CA LEU A 69 12.29 -15.84 12.66
C LEU A 69 13.14 -14.55 12.65
N PRO A 70 13.37 -13.96 11.49
CA PRO A 70 14.09 -12.69 11.41
C PRO A 70 13.36 -11.64 12.26
N ARG A 71 14.12 -10.84 13.00
CA ARG A 71 13.55 -9.73 13.78
C ARG A 71 12.88 -8.76 12.81
N PRO A 72 11.62 -8.33 13.08
CA PRO A 72 10.93 -7.38 12.22
C PRO A 72 11.74 -6.09 12.08
N ALA A 73 11.73 -5.50 10.89
CA ALA A 73 12.37 -4.21 10.66
C ALA A 73 11.68 -3.12 11.50
N ARG A 74 12.39 -2.03 11.79
CA ARG A 74 11.85 -0.91 12.59
C ARG A 74 10.58 -0.35 11.98
N ALA A 75 10.55 -0.16 10.66
CA ALA A 75 9.37 0.30 9.93
C ALA A 75 8.15 -0.59 10.12
N GLU A 76 8.34 -1.91 10.05
CA GLU A 76 7.27 -2.90 10.25
C GLU A 76 6.70 -2.79 11.67
N THR A 77 7.57 -2.68 12.68
CA THR A 77 7.16 -2.51 14.07
C THR A 77 6.34 -1.23 14.26
N LEU A 78 6.79 -0.11 13.71
CA LEU A 78 6.09 1.18 13.81
C LEU A 78 4.73 1.14 13.10
N LEU A 79 4.66 0.58 11.89
CA LEU A 79 3.39 0.43 11.17
C LEU A 79 2.40 -0.47 11.91
N LEU A 80 2.85 -1.59 12.48
CA LEU A 80 1.97 -2.48 13.25
C LEU A 80 1.50 -1.86 14.56
N THR A 81 2.34 -1.07 15.22
CA THR A 81 1.94 -0.28 16.40
C THR A 81 0.87 0.72 16.01
N LEU A 82 1.10 1.49 14.94
CA LEU A 82 0.12 2.44 14.42
C LEU A 82 -1.21 1.75 14.08
N ALA A 83 -1.17 0.61 13.37
CA ALA A 83 -2.38 -0.15 13.04
C ALA A 83 -3.20 -0.54 14.30
N LYS A 84 -2.52 -0.97 15.35
CA LYS A 84 -3.14 -1.29 16.64
C LYS A 84 -3.78 -0.07 17.29
N ASP A 85 -3.09 1.06 17.27
CA ASP A 85 -3.57 2.30 17.88
C ASP A 85 -4.81 2.84 17.13
N LEU A 86 -4.81 2.77 15.80
CA LEU A 86 -5.96 3.14 14.96
C LEU A 86 -7.19 2.28 15.23
N ALA A 87 -7.02 0.97 15.43
CA ALA A 87 -8.12 0.04 15.66
C ALA A 87 -8.92 0.35 16.93
N GLY A 88 -8.30 0.97 17.94
CA GLY A 88 -8.95 1.34 19.22
C GLY A 88 -9.49 2.77 19.26
N ALA A 89 -9.18 3.61 18.28
CA ALA A 89 -9.49 5.03 18.29
C ALA A 89 -10.86 5.35 17.63
N PRO A 90 -11.53 6.45 18.01
CA PRO A 90 -12.61 7.03 17.21
C PRO A 90 -12.07 7.55 15.88
N LEU A 91 -12.94 7.67 14.86
CA LEU A 91 -12.51 7.97 13.49
C LEU A 91 -11.65 9.25 13.38
N ASP A 92 -12.06 10.34 14.01
CA ASP A 92 -11.32 11.61 14.02
C ASP A 92 -9.94 11.48 14.68
N GLY A 93 -9.89 10.76 15.81
CA GLY A 93 -8.64 10.44 16.50
C GLY A 93 -7.72 9.58 15.64
N ALA A 94 -8.26 8.53 15.00
CA ALA A 94 -7.51 7.65 14.12
C ALA A 94 -6.91 8.40 12.92
N VAL A 95 -7.71 9.25 12.27
CA VAL A 95 -7.23 10.05 11.12
C VAL A 95 -6.16 11.06 11.55
N ARG A 96 -6.31 11.69 12.71
CA ARG A 96 -5.30 12.60 13.26
C ARG A 96 -4.01 11.88 13.62
N GLN A 97 -4.09 10.75 14.32
CA GLN A 97 -2.93 9.93 14.64
C GLN A 97 -2.20 9.44 13.38
N LEU A 98 -2.96 9.01 12.36
CA LEU A 98 -2.39 8.62 11.07
C LEU A 98 -1.64 9.80 10.43
N ALA A 99 -2.26 10.98 10.38
CA ALA A 99 -1.65 12.18 9.82
C ALA A 99 -0.37 12.58 10.57
N GLU A 100 -0.41 12.59 11.89
CA GLU A 100 0.75 12.93 12.74
C GLU A 100 1.91 11.93 12.56
N ALA A 101 1.60 10.62 12.44
CA ALA A 101 2.60 9.59 12.23
C ALA A 101 3.38 9.73 10.92
N PHE A 102 2.77 10.37 9.91
CA PHE A 102 3.39 10.58 8.60
C PHE A 102 3.91 12.01 8.38
N THR A 103 3.96 12.86 9.41
CA THR A 103 4.63 14.16 9.27
C THR A 103 6.13 13.98 9.03
N HIS A 104 6.77 14.93 8.32
CA HIS A 104 8.20 14.86 8.01
C HIS A 104 9.10 14.77 9.24
N SER A 105 8.66 15.26 10.40
CA SER A 105 9.38 15.22 11.67
C SER A 105 9.20 13.91 12.45
N ALA A 106 8.24 13.07 12.04
CA ALA A 106 8.01 11.78 12.66
C ALA A 106 9.08 10.74 12.24
N GLU A 107 9.27 9.72 13.07
CA GLU A 107 10.22 8.64 12.79
C GLU A 107 9.76 7.75 11.62
N LEU A 108 8.45 7.51 11.51
CA LEU A 108 7.88 6.53 10.61
C LEU A 108 8.23 6.76 9.13
N PRO A 109 8.13 7.96 8.55
CA PRO A 109 8.46 8.17 7.13
C PRO A 109 9.91 7.81 6.79
N ARG A 110 10.84 8.16 7.67
CA ARG A 110 12.26 7.85 7.51
C ARG A 110 12.50 6.34 7.51
N GLU A 111 11.92 5.62 8.46
CA GLU A 111 12.09 4.18 8.59
C GLU A 111 11.42 3.42 7.42
N VAL A 112 10.23 3.88 6.98
CA VAL A 112 9.54 3.35 5.80
C VAL A 112 10.39 3.55 4.55
N PHE A 113 11.02 4.72 4.37
CA PHE A 113 11.90 4.97 3.23
C PHE A 113 13.12 4.05 3.22
N VAL A 114 13.76 3.84 4.37
CA VAL A 114 14.90 2.90 4.51
C VAL A 114 14.45 1.47 4.20
N ALA A 115 13.32 1.04 4.74
CA ALA A 115 12.75 -0.28 4.47
C ALA A 115 12.37 -0.46 2.99
N TRP A 116 11.84 0.59 2.36
CA TRP A 116 11.49 0.57 0.94
C TRP A 116 12.74 0.42 0.05
N ILE A 117 13.86 1.11 0.34
CA ILE A 117 15.11 0.92 -0.39
C ILE A 117 15.60 -0.54 -0.25
N LYS A 118 15.55 -1.11 0.95
CA LYS A 118 15.92 -2.50 1.22
C LYS A 118 15.02 -3.48 0.46
N SER A 119 13.73 -3.23 0.43
CA SER A 119 12.71 -4.06 -0.23
C SER A 119 12.95 -4.23 -1.74
N ARG A 120 13.62 -3.27 -2.40
CA ARG A 120 13.98 -3.36 -3.82
C ARG A 120 14.99 -4.47 -4.12
N ARG A 121 15.72 -4.93 -3.12
CA ARG A 121 16.74 -5.98 -3.24
C ARG A 121 16.31 -7.29 -2.59
N GLU A 122 15.40 -7.23 -1.62
CA GLU A 122 14.99 -8.37 -0.81
C GLU A 122 13.47 -8.58 -0.88
N LYS A 123 13.04 -9.67 -1.53
CA LYS A 123 11.62 -10.00 -1.69
C LYS A 123 10.90 -10.16 -0.34
N THR A 124 11.56 -10.76 0.65
CA THR A 124 10.99 -10.94 1.99
C THR A 124 10.74 -9.60 2.69
N ALA A 125 11.67 -8.65 2.59
CA ALA A 125 11.50 -7.30 3.12
C ALA A 125 10.38 -6.55 2.40
N SER A 126 10.23 -6.75 1.08
CA SER A 126 9.12 -6.17 0.32
C SER A 126 7.76 -6.69 0.79
N LEU A 127 7.64 -8.01 0.99
CA LEU A 127 6.39 -8.62 1.46
C LEU A 127 6.06 -8.17 2.88
N ALA A 128 7.04 -8.12 3.78
CA ALA A 128 6.84 -7.71 5.17
C ALA A 128 6.40 -6.25 5.28
N LEU A 129 7.04 -5.34 4.54
CA LEU A 129 6.65 -3.93 4.50
C LEU A 129 5.25 -3.74 3.91
N SER A 130 4.93 -4.43 2.81
CA SER A 130 3.61 -4.37 2.18
C SER A 130 2.53 -4.90 3.11
N TRP A 131 2.80 -6.00 3.82
CA TRP A 131 1.88 -6.58 4.79
C TRP A 131 1.65 -5.64 5.98
N ALA A 132 2.69 -5.05 6.56
CA ALA A 132 2.56 -4.12 7.67
C ALA A 132 1.76 -2.86 7.28
N ARG A 133 1.99 -2.32 6.07
CA ARG A 133 1.22 -1.21 5.51
C ARG A 133 -0.26 -1.59 5.31
N GLU A 134 -0.52 -2.80 4.85
CA GLU A 134 -1.88 -3.32 4.67
C GLU A 134 -2.62 -3.45 6.02
N GLN A 135 -1.93 -3.79 7.12
CA GLN A 135 -2.55 -3.80 8.46
C GLN A 135 -3.03 -2.41 8.87
N VAL A 136 -2.28 -1.34 8.56
CA VAL A 136 -2.71 0.05 8.80
C VAL A 136 -3.98 0.37 7.99
N ARG A 137 -4.02 -0.01 6.71
CA ARG A 137 -5.19 0.19 5.85
C ARG A 137 -6.42 -0.54 6.38
N LEU A 138 -6.28 -1.81 6.76
CA LEU A 138 -7.38 -2.62 7.30
C LEU A 138 -7.92 -2.08 8.62
N SER A 139 -7.05 -1.63 9.54
CA SER A 139 -7.46 -1.01 10.80
C SER A 139 -8.25 0.28 10.56
N LEU A 140 -7.84 1.07 9.57
CA LEU A 140 -8.55 2.29 9.19
C LEU A 140 -9.90 1.98 8.53
N GLU A 141 -9.95 0.98 7.64
CA GLU A 141 -11.19 0.48 7.04
C GLU A 141 -12.19 0.02 8.09
N GLU A 142 -11.76 -0.76 9.08
CA GLU A 142 -12.60 -1.21 10.19
C GLU A 142 -13.12 -0.02 11.01
N THR A 143 -12.28 0.99 11.27
CA THR A 143 -12.67 2.20 12.01
C THR A 143 -13.70 3.01 11.21
N LEU A 144 -13.53 3.14 9.89
CA LEU A 144 -14.52 3.75 8.99
C LEU A 144 -15.83 2.97 8.96
N ALA A 145 -15.79 1.64 8.93
CA ALA A 145 -16.98 0.79 8.91
C ALA A 145 -17.77 0.88 10.22
N ARG A 146 -17.10 1.03 11.36
CA ARG A 146 -17.72 1.22 12.69
C ARG A 146 -18.30 2.61 12.89
N SER A 147 -17.87 3.62 12.15
CA SER A 147 -18.36 4.98 12.29
C SER A 147 -19.82 5.08 11.87
N SER A 148 -20.69 5.54 12.78
CA SER A 148 -22.13 5.75 12.52
C SER A 148 -22.39 6.87 11.51
N LYS A 149 -21.47 7.81 11.37
CA LYS A 149 -21.52 8.90 10.40
C LYS A 149 -20.47 8.64 9.32
N ARG A 150 -20.88 7.95 8.24
CA ARG A 150 -20.00 7.80 7.08
C ARG A 150 -19.79 9.16 6.43
N PRO A 151 -18.56 9.64 6.38
CA PRO A 151 -18.28 10.98 5.84
C PRO A 151 -18.49 11.09 4.32
N ARG A 152 -18.33 9.98 3.63
CA ARG A 152 -18.44 9.86 2.18
C ARG A 152 -19.21 8.56 1.85
N PRO A 153 -20.55 8.55 1.95
CA PRO A 153 -21.33 7.34 1.73
C PRO A 153 -21.21 6.78 0.32
N GLU A 154 -20.81 7.62 -0.65
CA GLU A 154 -20.55 7.25 -2.04
C GLU A 154 -19.26 6.44 -2.23
N LEU A 155 -18.33 6.48 -1.26
CA LEU A 155 -17.08 5.71 -1.30
C LEU A 155 -17.19 4.47 -0.40
N ALA A 156 -16.70 3.34 -0.90
CA ALA A 156 -16.56 2.15 -0.08
C ALA A 156 -15.49 2.38 1.02
N PRO A 157 -15.64 1.80 2.24
CA PRO A 157 -14.70 2.01 3.33
C PRO A 157 -13.25 1.65 2.99
N ASP A 158 -13.03 0.60 2.22
CA ASP A 158 -11.72 0.16 1.73
C ASP A 158 -11.05 1.22 0.84
N THR A 159 -11.83 1.79 -0.09
CA THR A 159 -11.37 2.85 -0.98
C THR A 159 -11.02 4.11 -0.22
N LEU A 160 -11.86 4.51 0.74
CA LEU A 160 -11.61 5.68 1.58
C LEU A 160 -10.40 5.46 2.49
N ALA A 161 -10.25 4.28 3.10
CA ALA A 161 -9.07 3.92 3.90
C ALA A 161 -7.78 4.01 3.08
N TRP A 162 -7.80 3.50 1.85
CA TRP A 162 -6.68 3.60 0.93
C TRP A 162 -6.33 5.07 0.59
N LEU A 163 -7.33 5.90 0.29
CA LEU A 163 -7.13 7.32 -0.01
C LEU A 163 -6.55 8.08 1.18
N LEU A 164 -7.08 7.86 2.39
CA LEU A 164 -6.59 8.50 3.62
C LEU A 164 -5.15 8.10 3.91
N LEU A 165 -4.82 6.82 3.81
CA LEU A 165 -3.45 6.35 4.00
C LEU A 165 -2.50 6.96 2.97
N ALA A 166 -2.86 6.95 1.68
CA ALA A 166 -2.03 7.53 0.63
C ALA A 166 -1.83 9.05 0.79
N ALA A 167 -2.87 9.77 1.21
CA ALA A 167 -2.79 11.21 1.49
C ALA A 167 -1.87 11.49 2.67
N CYS A 168 -1.92 10.69 3.75
CA CYS A 168 -1.03 10.83 4.89
C CYS A 168 0.42 10.48 4.54
N GLU A 169 0.66 9.41 3.78
CA GLU A 169 2.01 9.07 3.29
C GLU A 169 2.63 10.21 2.47
N ALA A 170 1.83 10.92 1.69
CA ALA A 170 2.30 12.06 0.90
C ALA A 170 2.77 13.23 1.78
N MET A 171 2.25 13.39 3.01
CA MET A 171 2.66 14.47 3.93
C MET A 171 4.12 14.41 4.33
N ALA A 172 4.75 13.24 4.28
CA ALA A 172 6.19 13.07 4.53
C ALA A 172 7.07 13.89 3.57
N HIS A 173 6.53 14.26 2.41
CA HIS A 173 7.23 14.98 1.34
C HIS A 173 6.82 16.46 1.25
N GLU A 174 5.87 16.89 2.09
CA GLU A 174 5.40 18.27 2.10
C GLU A 174 6.31 19.16 2.95
N PRO A 175 6.45 20.45 2.59
CA PRO A 175 7.17 21.39 3.43
C PRO A 175 6.43 21.60 4.77
N PRO A 176 7.15 21.87 5.88
CA PRO A 176 6.55 22.03 7.21
C PRO A 176 5.39 23.03 7.25
N SER A 177 5.47 24.10 6.47
CA SER A 177 4.42 25.13 6.38
C SER A 177 3.10 24.64 5.79
N ALA A 178 3.12 23.57 4.98
CA ALA A 178 1.92 23.02 4.34
C ALA A 178 1.26 21.89 5.16
N VAL A 179 1.95 21.34 6.16
CA VAL A 179 1.47 20.15 6.91
C VAL A 179 0.12 20.42 7.58
N ALA A 180 -0.06 21.59 8.22
CA ALA A 180 -1.31 21.92 8.90
C ALA A 180 -2.51 21.94 7.93
N ASP A 181 -2.34 22.51 6.74
CA ASP A 181 -3.39 22.53 5.71
C ASP A 181 -3.67 21.15 5.15
N ARG A 182 -2.64 20.30 4.99
CA ARG A 182 -2.81 18.91 4.54
C ARG A 182 -3.53 18.07 5.59
N VAL A 183 -3.20 18.20 6.87
CA VAL A 183 -3.94 17.54 7.96
C VAL A 183 -5.40 17.96 7.95
N ARG A 184 -5.68 19.25 7.79
CA ARG A 184 -7.06 19.76 7.67
C ARG A 184 -7.79 19.12 6.49
N ALA A 185 -7.17 19.08 5.31
CA ALA A 185 -7.75 18.48 4.11
C ALA A 185 -8.05 16.97 4.29
N VAL A 186 -7.17 16.23 4.97
CA VAL A 186 -7.38 14.81 5.29
C VAL A 186 -8.56 14.62 6.27
N LEU A 187 -8.68 15.49 7.28
CA LEU A 187 -9.82 15.49 8.20
C LEU A 187 -11.13 15.82 7.48
N GLU A 188 -11.14 16.79 6.58
CA GLU A 188 -12.30 17.11 5.74
C GLU A 188 -12.67 15.94 4.80
N LEU A 189 -11.68 15.26 4.21
CA LEU A 189 -11.90 14.06 3.42
C LEU A 189 -12.56 12.95 4.24
N SER A 190 -12.18 12.81 5.51
CA SER A 190 -12.80 11.87 6.45
C SER A 190 -14.16 12.34 7.01
N GLY A 191 -14.66 13.52 6.57
CA GLY A 191 -15.97 14.08 6.90
C GLY A 191 -16.03 14.85 8.22
N HIS A 192 -14.89 15.19 8.80
CA HIS A 192 -14.85 16.05 9.95
C HIS A 192 -14.82 17.50 9.48
N ALA A 193 -15.91 18.24 9.78
CA ALA A 193 -15.89 19.70 9.62
C ALA A 193 -14.84 20.26 10.60
N VAL A 194 -13.75 20.77 10.08
CA VAL A 194 -12.81 21.56 10.90
C VAL A 194 -13.49 22.91 11.11
N PRO A 195 -13.80 23.31 12.36
CA PRO A 195 -14.34 24.66 12.60
C PRO A 195 -13.38 25.65 11.97
N GLY A 196 -13.96 26.52 11.12
CA GLY A 196 -13.21 27.47 10.32
C GLY A 196 -12.30 28.35 11.20
N GLY A 197 -11.02 28.44 10.80
CA GLY A 197 -10.10 29.42 11.34
C GLY A 197 -10.46 30.81 10.82
#